data_26205b3a0eade9df1d23547bc9b02289
#
_entry.id   26205b3a0eade9df1d23547bc9b02289
#
_cell.length_a   1.000
_cell.length_b   1.000
_cell.length_c   1.000
_cell.angle_alpha   90.00
_cell.angle_beta   90.00
_cell.angle_gamma   90.00
#
_symmetry.space_group_name_H-M   'P 1'
#
loop_
_entity.id
_entity.type
_entity.pdbx_description
1 polymer ?
#
loop_
_entity_poly.entity_id
_entity_poly.type
_entity_poly.pdbx_seq_one_letter_code
_entity_poly.pdbx_strand_id
1 'polypeptide(L)'
;GVSAGTGIFILGNEAEDDLEIPNIPEYHGADFALDVNGDSMEPSFIDGDIALVSQNMEMQVGDIGVFVVNGSAFIKELGKNELISHNGEYPNIHIHEEDNVVCMGKVIGKLMD
;
A
#
# COMPACT_ATOMS: atom_id res chain seq x y z
N GLY A 1 -18.50 2.33 -20.90
CA GLY A 1 -18.72 0.99 -20.94
C GLY A 1 -19.35 0.46 -19.71
N VAL A 2 -19.71 -0.74 -19.84
CA VAL A 2 -20.25 -1.42 -18.71
C VAL A 2 -19.18 -1.49 -17.65
N SER A 3 -19.52 -0.97 -16.51
CA SER A 3 -18.61 -1.05 -15.43
C SER A 3 -18.54 -2.49 -14.93
N ALA A 4 -17.46 -3.15 -15.21
CA ALA A 4 -17.16 -4.41 -14.56
C ALA A 4 -16.36 -4.16 -13.30
N GLY A 5 -16.32 -2.90 -12.86
CA GLY A 5 -15.49 -2.52 -11.76
C GLY A 5 -16.24 -2.22 -10.49
N THR A 6 -15.50 -2.08 -9.43
CA THR A 6 -15.97 -1.64 -8.14
C THR A 6 -15.29 -0.33 -7.81
N GLY A 7 -16.06 0.65 -7.36
CA GLY A 7 -15.48 1.91 -6.94
C GLY A 7 -14.80 1.76 -5.58
N ILE A 8 -13.58 2.21 -5.48
CA ILE A 8 -12.87 2.25 -4.20
C ILE A 8 -12.25 3.63 -4.02
N PHE A 9 -12.06 4.00 -2.77
CA PHE A 9 -11.48 5.28 -2.42
C PHE A 9 -9.98 5.26 -2.67
N ILE A 10 -9.43 6.35 -3.23
CA ILE A 10 -8.00 6.46 -3.46
C ILE A 10 -7.41 7.50 -2.51
N LEU A 11 -6.37 7.11 -1.76
CA LEU A 11 -5.66 7.98 -0.85
C LEU A 11 -4.41 8.53 -1.53
N GLY A 12 -3.97 9.70 -1.09
CA GLY A 12 -2.78 10.32 -1.63
C GLY A 12 -3.04 11.11 -2.90
N ASN A 13 -4.30 11.22 -3.30
CA ASN A 13 -4.72 11.95 -4.47
C ASN A 13 -5.58 13.14 -4.04
N GLU A 14 -5.23 14.33 -4.49
CA GLU A 14 -5.96 15.54 -4.11
C GLU A 14 -7.39 15.56 -4.64
N ALA A 15 -7.68 14.84 -5.70
CA ALA A 15 -9.01 14.81 -6.29
C ALA A 15 -10.02 14.13 -5.40
N GLU A 16 -9.59 13.22 -4.54
CA GLU A 16 -10.46 12.48 -3.62
C GLU A 16 -11.61 11.75 -4.31
N ASP A 17 -11.44 11.40 -5.57
CA ASP A 17 -12.45 10.68 -6.32
C ASP A 17 -12.35 9.19 -6.07
N ASP A 18 -13.49 8.51 -6.22
CA ASP A 18 -13.49 7.06 -6.22
C ASP A 18 -12.75 6.55 -7.44
N LEU A 19 -11.99 5.48 -7.24
CA LEU A 19 -11.32 4.79 -8.30
C LEU A 19 -12.13 3.55 -8.67
N GLU A 20 -12.40 3.38 -9.96
CA GLU A 20 -13.06 2.18 -10.44
C GLU A 20 -12.00 1.15 -10.84
N ILE A 21 -12.11 -0.05 -10.28
CA ILE A 21 -11.18 -1.13 -10.58
C ILE A 21 -11.89 -2.29 -11.24
N PRO A 22 -11.19 -3.05 -12.09
CA PRO A 22 -11.77 -4.24 -12.70
C PRO A 22 -12.23 -5.25 -11.66
N ASN A 23 -13.36 -5.90 -11.96
CA ASN A 23 -13.87 -6.95 -11.09
C ASN A 23 -13.21 -8.29 -11.47
N ILE A 24 -11.97 -8.45 -11.04
CA ILE A 24 -11.20 -9.68 -11.28
C ILE A 24 -10.73 -10.24 -9.95
N PRO A 25 -10.49 -11.54 -9.86
CA PRO A 25 -10.14 -12.17 -8.58
C PRO A 25 -8.93 -11.56 -7.88
N GLU A 26 -7.95 -11.12 -8.65
CA GLU A 26 -6.72 -10.54 -8.10
C GLU A 26 -6.98 -9.27 -7.29
N TYR A 27 -8.08 -8.58 -7.58
CA TYR A 27 -8.41 -7.32 -6.91
C TYR A 27 -9.53 -7.48 -5.87
N HIS A 28 -10.04 -8.69 -5.70
CA HIS A 28 -11.09 -8.92 -4.69
C HIS A 28 -10.50 -8.71 -3.30
N GLY A 29 -11.23 -8.02 -2.47
CA GLY A 29 -10.79 -7.71 -1.12
C GLY A 29 -10.10 -6.36 -0.98
N ALA A 30 -9.89 -5.64 -2.09
CA ALA A 30 -9.36 -4.28 -2.01
C ALA A 30 -10.41 -3.35 -1.40
N ASP A 31 -10.04 -2.67 -0.33
CA ASP A 31 -10.92 -1.74 0.37
C ASP A 31 -10.64 -0.30 -0.01
N PHE A 32 -9.40 0.01 -0.30
CA PHE A 32 -9.02 1.33 -0.79
C PHE A 32 -7.76 1.21 -1.64
N ALA A 33 -7.41 2.31 -2.29
CA ALA A 33 -6.20 2.41 -3.09
C ALA A 33 -5.30 3.51 -2.54
N LEU A 34 -4.01 3.43 -2.86
CA LEU A 34 -3.03 4.41 -2.44
C LEU A 34 -2.10 4.74 -3.60
N ASP A 35 -1.94 6.04 -3.89
CA ASP A 35 -0.94 6.48 -4.85
C ASP A 35 0.45 6.27 -4.28
N VAL A 36 1.29 5.60 -5.04
CA VAL A 36 2.69 5.39 -4.66
C VAL A 36 3.49 6.62 -5.03
N ASN A 37 4.15 7.22 -4.05
CA ASN A 37 5.01 8.37 -4.26
C ASN A 37 6.45 7.98 -3.96
N GLY A 38 7.35 8.37 -4.87
CA GLY A 38 8.77 8.10 -4.67
C GLY A 38 9.16 6.71 -5.15
N ASP A 39 10.40 6.34 -4.86
CA ASP A 39 11.01 5.15 -5.42
C ASP A 39 11.56 4.17 -4.38
N SER A 40 11.17 4.32 -3.11
CA SER A 40 11.71 3.47 -2.04
C SER A 40 11.32 2.00 -2.17
N MET A 41 10.27 1.71 -2.95
CA MET A 41 9.79 0.33 -3.14
C MET A 41 10.09 -0.22 -4.53
N GLU A 42 10.92 0.46 -5.31
CA GLU A 42 11.34 -0.09 -6.60
C GLU A 42 12.20 -1.34 -6.38
N PRO A 43 12.08 -2.32 -7.26
CA PRO A 43 11.29 -2.34 -8.50
C PRO A 43 9.84 -2.81 -8.30
N SER A 44 9.44 -3.14 -7.08
CA SER A 44 8.11 -3.69 -6.82
C SER A 44 7.01 -2.69 -7.11
N PHE A 45 7.23 -1.44 -6.72
CA PHE A 45 6.32 -0.32 -6.99
C PHE A 45 7.14 0.86 -7.46
N ILE A 46 6.63 1.54 -8.49
CA ILE A 46 7.27 2.77 -8.98
C ILE A 46 6.36 3.96 -8.69
N ASP A 47 6.96 5.15 -8.73
CA ASP A 47 6.20 6.39 -8.53
C ASP A 47 5.03 6.46 -9.51
N GLY A 48 3.85 6.77 -9.02
CA GLY A 48 2.64 6.83 -9.82
C GLY A 48 1.84 5.54 -9.88
N ASP A 49 2.38 4.42 -9.40
CA ASP A 49 1.60 3.21 -9.28
C ASP A 49 0.46 3.41 -8.29
N ILE A 50 -0.62 2.66 -8.49
CA ILE A 50 -1.74 2.65 -7.55
C ILE A 50 -1.77 1.29 -6.86
N ALA A 51 -1.48 1.31 -5.56
CA ALA A 51 -1.51 0.10 -4.74
C ALA A 51 -2.94 -0.17 -4.27
N LEU A 52 -3.33 -1.44 -4.29
CA LEU A 52 -4.63 -1.87 -3.82
C LEU A 52 -4.46 -2.48 -2.44
N VAL A 53 -5.29 -2.06 -1.50
CA VAL A 53 -5.08 -2.34 -0.08
C VAL A 53 -6.32 -2.98 0.52
N SER A 54 -6.10 -4.06 1.27
CA SER A 54 -7.15 -4.74 2.03
C SER A 54 -6.97 -4.46 3.51
N GLN A 55 -8.06 -4.11 4.19
CA GLN A 55 -8.03 -3.84 5.62
C GLN A 55 -8.33 -5.08 6.47
N ASN A 56 -8.79 -6.14 5.83
CA ASN A 56 -9.30 -7.32 6.56
C ASN A 56 -8.39 -8.54 6.50
N MET A 57 -7.22 -8.42 5.88
CA MET A 57 -6.28 -9.53 5.76
C MET A 57 -5.21 -9.42 6.83
N GLU A 58 -4.81 -10.58 7.37
CA GLU A 58 -3.72 -10.62 8.33
C GLU A 58 -2.38 -10.26 7.67
N MET A 59 -1.57 -9.53 8.42
CA MET A 59 -0.21 -9.19 8.01
C MET A 59 0.77 -10.16 8.61
N GLN A 60 1.70 -10.63 7.79
CA GLN A 60 2.80 -11.48 8.22
C GLN A 60 4.10 -10.87 7.74
N VAL A 61 5.19 -11.23 8.40
CA VAL A 61 6.53 -10.85 7.95
C VAL A 61 6.69 -11.29 6.50
N GLY A 62 7.15 -10.36 5.66
CA GLY A 62 7.25 -10.55 4.21
C GLY A 62 6.13 -9.93 3.42
N ASP A 63 5.01 -9.62 4.05
CA ASP A 63 3.90 -8.95 3.36
C ASP A 63 4.18 -7.47 3.22
N ILE A 64 3.64 -6.88 2.16
CA ILE A 64 3.72 -5.45 1.93
C ILE A 64 2.46 -4.81 2.48
N GLY A 65 2.64 -3.73 3.20
CA GLY A 65 1.53 -3.02 3.81
C GLY A 65 1.68 -1.52 3.76
N VAL A 66 0.62 -0.85 4.17
CA VAL A 66 0.61 0.60 4.36
C VAL A 66 0.70 0.86 5.84
N PHE A 67 1.74 1.55 6.26
CA PHE A 67 2.03 1.82 7.66
C PHE A 67 2.09 3.32 7.89
N VAL A 68 1.51 3.75 9.00
CA VAL A 68 1.66 5.13 9.45
C VAL A 68 2.58 5.08 10.66
N VAL A 69 3.75 5.67 10.53
CA VAL A 69 4.77 5.70 11.57
C VAL A 69 4.92 7.13 12.05
N ASN A 70 4.55 7.38 13.29
CA ASN A 70 4.63 8.71 13.89
C ASN A 70 4.00 9.78 13.00
N GLY A 71 2.86 9.44 12.38
CA GLY A 71 2.10 10.36 11.56
C GLY A 71 2.47 10.39 10.08
N SER A 72 3.50 9.66 9.66
CA SER A 72 3.91 9.62 8.25
C SER A 72 3.57 8.27 7.64
N ALA A 73 2.98 8.28 6.45
CA ALA A 73 2.54 7.06 5.77
C ALA A 73 3.62 6.52 4.84
N PHE A 74 3.77 5.20 4.88
CA PHE A 74 4.75 4.49 4.06
C PHE A 74 4.16 3.21 3.50
N ILE A 75 4.58 2.84 2.29
CA ILE A 75 4.40 1.47 1.78
C ILE A 75 5.74 0.78 2.00
N LYS A 76 5.72 -0.31 2.75
CA LYS A 76 6.94 -1.06 3.07
C LYS A 76 6.61 -2.53 3.23
N GLU A 77 7.64 -3.36 3.15
CA GLU A 77 7.50 -4.76 3.52
C GLU A 77 7.65 -4.90 5.02
N LEU A 78 6.78 -5.69 5.64
CA LEU A 78 6.87 -5.95 7.08
C LEU A 78 8.03 -6.86 7.38
N GLY A 79 8.95 -6.42 8.22
CA GLY A 79 10.04 -7.22 8.74
C GLY A 79 9.87 -7.46 10.23
N LYS A 80 10.88 -8.04 10.83
CA LYS A 80 10.89 -8.25 12.27
C LYS A 80 11.37 -6.97 12.94
N ASN A 81 10.45 -6.26 13.57
CA ASN A 81 10.73 -4.97 14.22
C ASN A 81 11.29 -3.93 13.26
N GLU A 82 10.97 -4.04 11.99
CA GLU A 82 11.40 -3.06 11.00
C GLU A 82 10.47 -3.07 9.79
N LEU A 83 10.49 -1.97 9.07
CA LEU A 83 9.79 -1.84 7.80
C LEU A 83 10.85 -1.76 6.71
N ILE A 84 10.76 -2.62 5.73
CA ILE A 84 11.81 -2.83 4.74
C ILE A 84 11.49 -2.13 3.44
N SER A 85 12.45 -1.34 2.95
CA SER A 85 12.38 -0.72 1.63
C SER A 85 12.94 -1.72 0.61
N HIS A 86 12.23 -1.88 -0.52
CA HIS A 86 12.71 -2.78 -1.56
C HIS A 86 13.87 -2.18 -2.34
N ASN A 87 13.93 -0.87 -2.42
CA ASN A 87 15.06 -0.19 -3.04
C ASN A 87 16.19 -0.10 -2.01
N GLY A 88 17.31 -0.75 -2.31
CA GLY A 88 18.45 -0.81 -1.40
C GLY A 88 19.11 0.54 -1.12
N GLU A 89 18.78 1.58 -1.89
CA GLU A 89 19.29 2.92 -1.62
C GLU A 89 18.60 3.59 -0.45
N TYR A 90 17.48 3.03 0.02
CA TYR A 90 16.75 3.54 1.16
C TYR A 90 16.96 2.65 2.38
N PRO A 91 17.25 3.24 3.55
CA PRO A 91 17.41 2.43 4.75
C PRO A 91 16.06 1.87 5.20
N ASN A 92 16.11 0.74 5.89
CA ASN A 92 14.91 0.21 6.53
C ASN A 92 14.55 1.09 7.72
N ILE A 93 13.28 1.11 8.07
CA ILE A 93 12.79 1.87 9.22
C ILE A 93 12.73 0.91 10.41
N HIS A 94 13.61 1.09 11.39
CA HIS A 94 13.56 0.31 12.61
C HIS A 94 12.46 0.84 13.53
N ILE A 95 11.68 -0.08 14.10
CA ILE A 95 10.58 0.29 14.97
C ILE A 95 11.05 0.18 16.41
N HIS A 96 10.91 1.26 17.15
CA HIS A 96 11.26 1.34 18.56
C HIS A 96 9.99 1.32 19.41
N GLU A 97 10.14 1.00 20.69
CA GLU A 97 8.98 0.91 21.59
C GLU A 97 8.15 2.18 21.66
N GLU A 98 8.82 3.32 21.58
CA GLU A 98 8.14 4.62 21.67
C GLU A 98 7.46 5.03 20.36
N ASP A 99 7.70 4.31 19.28
CA ASP A 99 7.10 4.66 17.98
C ASP A 99 5.62 4.32 17.95
N ASN A 100 4.85 5.22 17.35
CA ASN A 100 3.44 4.97 17.10
C ASN A 100 3.31 4.44 15.68
N VAL A 101 3.00 3.15 15.56
CA VAL A 101 2.89 2.48 14.26
C VAL A 101 1.50 1.93 14.09
N VAL A 102 0.84 2.32 13.01
CA VAL A 102 -0.48 1.81 12.66
C VAL A 102 -0.40 1.16 11.28
N CYS A 103 -0.81 -0.09 11.19
CA CYS A 103 -0.95 -0.75 9.90
C CYS A 103 -2.34 -0.45 9.35
N MET A 104 -2.40 0.23 8.21
CA MET A 104 -3.67 0.59 7.58
C MET A 104 -4.23 -0.54 6.73
N GLY A 105 -3.39 -1.47 6.32
CA GLY A 105 -3.83 -2.61 5.56
C GLY A 105 -2.70 -3.28 4.79
N LYS A 106 -3.05 -4.42 4.22
CA LYS A 106 -2.14 -5.21 3.42
C LYS A 106 -2.26 -4.83 1.94
N VAL A 107 -1.13 -4.60 1.30
CA VAL A 107 -1.13 -4.36 -0.15
C VAL A 107 -1.30 -5.70 -0.85
N ILE A 108 -2.40 -5.85 -1.58
CA ILE A 108 -2.73 -7.11 -2.24
C ILE A 108 -2.40 -7.11 -3.73
N GLY A 109 -1.99 -5.96 -4.25
CA GLY A 109 -1.62 -5.85 -5.64
C GLY A 109 -1.54 -4.40 -6.05
N LYS A 110 -1.36 -4.18 -7.33
CA LYS A 110 -1.41 -2.83 -7.88
C LYS A 110 -2.26 -2.82 -9.12
N LEU A 111 -2.87 -1.67 -9.38
CA LEU A 111 -3.71 -1.53 -10.56
C LEU A 111 -2.83 -1.56 -11.80
N MET A 112 -3.14 -2.49 -12.68
CA MET A 112 -2.43 -2.64 -13.95
C MET A 112 -3.27 -2.02 -15.06
N ASP A 113 -2.58 -1.35 -15.97
CA ASP A 113 -3.24 -0.78 -17.15
C ASP A 113 -3.57 -1.84 -18.19
#